data_04c9197f0c538db4954d0db3e4e96a06
#
_entry.id   04c9197f0c538db4954d0db3e4e96a06
#
_cell.length_a   1.000
_cell.length_b   1.000
_cell.length_c   1.000
_cell.angle_alpha   90.00
_cell.angle_beta   90.00
_cell.angle_gamma   90.00
#
_symmetry.space_group_name_H-M   'P 1'
#
loop_
_entity.id
_entity.type
_entity.pdbx_description
1 polymer ?
#
loop_
_entity_poly.entity_id
_entity_poly.type
_entity_poly.pdbx_seq_one_letter_code
_entity_poly.pdbx_strand_id
1 'polypeptide(L)'
;MSHRETGEKLEVVYGIHAVREALRSRPVDYVLVAEGQHNPRVQEIIDACRASGIGLRFAPRPAVERVAGSTQHQNVVAVCTPRAYDDIESLLADSARPLLVVLDGVEDPANLGAIVRTAVAAGCEGIVIPARRAAGISPAVARA
;
A
#
# COMPACT_ATOMS: atom_id res chain seq x y z
N MET A 1 -27.16 12.55 11.85
CA MET A 1 -26.61 11.32 11.20
C MET A 1 -26.16 11.70 9.80
N SER A 2 -24.91 11.94 9.65
CA SER A 2 -24.32 12.32 8.37
C SER A 2 -23.53 11.12 7.86
N HIS A 3 -24.12 10.34 6.97
CA HIS A 3 -23.41 9.37 6.17
C HIS A 3 -22.47 10.15 5.24
N ARG A 4 -21.20 10.24 5.60
CA ARG A 4 -20.18 10.60 4.64
C ARG A 4 -20.02 9.41 3.70
N GLU A 5 -20.68 9.47 2.57
CA GLU A 5 -20.29 8.75 1.36
C GLU A 5 -18.92 9.30 0.92
N THR A 6 -17.88 8.89 1.63
CA THR A 6 -16.54 8.94 1.08
C THR A 6 -16.46 7.73 0.17
N GLY A 7 -16.53 7.93 -1.12
CA GLY A 7 -16.15 6.92 -2.10
C GLY A 7 -14.69 6.55 -1.83
N GLU A 8 -14.47 5.62 -0.93
CA GLU A 8 -13.15 5.10 -0.59
C GLU A 8 -12.59 4.45 -1.85
N LYS A 9 -11.75 5.19 -2.53
CA LYS A 9 -11.03 4.70 -3.69
C LYS A 9 -10.07 3.63 -3.21
N LEU A 10 -10.45 2.36 -3.39
CA LEU A 10 -9.65 1.19 -3.02
C LEU A 10 -8.20 1.40 -3.48
N GLU A 11 -7.28 1.12 -2.60
CA GLU A 11 -5.86 1.19 -2.90
C GLU A 11 -5.38 -0.14 -3.46
N VAL A 12 -4.71 -0.07 -4.60
CA VAL A 12 -4.22 -1.24 -5.32
C VAL A 12 -2.71 -1.34 -5.17
N VAL A 13 -2.25 -2.47 -4.67
CA VAL A 13 -0.83 -2.82 -4.54
C VAL A 13 -0.53 -4.02 -5.42
N TYR A 14 0.50 -3.97 -6.25
CA TYR A 14 0.82 -5.04 -7.17
C TYR A 14 2.31 -5.41 -7.19
N GLY A 15 2.59 -6.64 -7.59
CA GLY A 15 3.91 -7.24 -7.56
C GLY A 15 4.19 -8.00 -6.26
N ILE A 16 5.02 -9.02 -6.36
CA ILE A 16 5.24 -10.01 -5.30
C ILE A 16 5.68 -9.37 -3.98
N HIS A 17 6.70 -8.51 -4.02
CA HIS A 17 7.24 -7.88 -2.81
C HIS A 17 6.24 -6.94 -2.15
N ALA A 18 5.60 -6.08 -2.94
CA ALA A 18 4.64 -5.12 -2.44
C ALA A 18 3.40 -5.80 -1.84
N VAL A 19 2.90 -6.86 -2.48
CA VAL A 19 1.76 -7.64 -1.96
C VAL A 19 2.14 -8.37 -0.67
N ARG A 20 3.31 -9.01 -0.60
CA ARG A 20 3.78 -9.65 0.65
C ARG A 20 3.88 -8.65 1.80
N GLU A 21 4.39 -7.46 1.53
CA GLU A 21 4.48 -6.40 2.53
C GLU A 21 3.10 -5.89 2.95
N ALA A 22 2.19 -5.70 2.01
CA ALA A 22 0.82 -5.30 2.30
C ALA A 22 0.10 -6.31 3.21
N LEU A 23 0.28 -7.62 2.96
CA LEU A 23 -0.29 -8.68 3.80
C LEU A 23 0.21 -8.66 5.26
N ARG A 24 1.41 -8.13 5.50
CA ARG A 24 2.02 -8.03 6.84
C ARG A 24 1.65 -6.75 7.57
N SER A 25 1.45 -5.65 6.84
CA SER A 25 1.47 -4.30 7.41
C SER A 25 0.12 -3.61 7.40
N ARG A 26 -0.91 -4.16 6.74
CA ARG A 26 -2.18 -3.46 6.56
C ARG A 26 -3.35 -4.40 6.24
N PRO A 27 -4.60 -3.96 6.45
CA PRO A 27 -5.77 -4.70 6.03
C PRO A 27 -5.83 -4.85 4.51
N VAL A 28 -5.98 -6.09 4.04
CA VAL A 28 -6.16 -6.44 2.64
C VAL A 28 -7.55 -7.04 2.47
N ASP A 29 -8.35 -6.48 1.57
CA ASP A 29 -9.71 -6.95 1.31
C ASP A 29 -9.69 -8.27 0.54
N TYR A 30 -8.90 -8.31 -0.53
CA TYR A 30 -8.67 -9.54 -1.28
C TYR A 30 -7.38 -9.45 -2.10
N VAL A 31 -6.87 -10.61 -2.48
CA VAL A 31 -5.76 -10.75 -3.41
C VAL A 31 -6.26 -11.35 -4.72
N LEU A 32 -5.92 -10.72 -5.83
CA LEU A 32 -6.22 -11.16 -7.18
C LEU A 32 -4.98 -11.79 -7.80
N VAL A 33 -5.10 -13.02 -8.29
CA VAL A 33 -4.01 -13.80 -8.87
C VAL A 33 -4.35 -14.15 -10.32
N ALA A 34 -3.37 -14.05 -11.21
CA ALA A 34 -3.55 -14.48 -12.59
C ALA A 34 -3.70 -16.00 -12.68
N GLU A 35 -4.68 -16.46 -13.42
CA GLU A 35 -4.88 -17.88 -13.72
C GLU A 35 -3.70 -18.47 -14.47
N GLY A 36 -3.39 -19.75 -14.21
CA GLY A 36 -2.32 -20.47 -14.90
C GLY A 36 -0.90 -20.05 -14.54
N GLN A 37 -0.73 -19.21 -13.53
CA GLN A 37 0.61 -18.88 -13.03
C GLN A 37 1.19 -20.04 -12.19
N HIS A 38 2.51 -20.26 -12.27
CA HIS A 38 3.23 -21.32 -11.57
C HIS A 38 4.42 -20.79 -10.77
N ASN A 39 4.43 -19.49 -10.43
CA ASN A 39 5.52 -18.89 -9.67
C ASN A 39 5.45 -19.31 -8.19
N PRO A 40 6.48 -19.96 -7.64
CA PRO A 40 6.49 -20.40 -6.23
C PRO A 40 6.27 -19.25 -5.23
N ARG A 41 6.80 -18.06 -5.53
CA ARG A 41 6.61 -16.87 -4.66
C ARG A 41 5.17 -16.36 -4.64
N VAL A 42 4.44 -16.53 -5.74
CA VAL A 42 3.01 -16.23 -5.78
C VAL A 42 2.23 -17.32 -5.02
N GLN A 43 2.67 -18.57 -5.10
CA GLN A 43 2.09 -19.65 -4.32
C GLN A 43 2.22 -19.40 -2.81
N GLU A 44 3.36 -18.91 -2.33
CA GLU A 44 3.54 -18.51 -0.93
C GLU A 44 2.50 -17.43 -0.51
N ILE A 45 2.21 -16.49 -1.38
CA ILE A 45 1.17 -15.46 -1.13
C ILE A 45 -0.22 -16.10 -1.03
N ILE A 46 -0.54 -17.01 -1.93
CA ILE A 46 -1.82 -17.75 -1.93
C ILE A 46 -1.97 -18.51 -0.61
N ASP A 47 -0.94 -19.20 -0.18
CA ASP A 47 -0.95 -19.98 1.06
C ASP A 47 -1.07 -19.08 2.30
N ALA A 48 -0.38 -17.95 2.31
CA ALA A 48 -0.51 -16.95 3.37
C ALA A 48 -1.93 -16.36 3.46
N CYS A 49 -2.56 -16.07 2.32
CA CYS A 49 -3.94 -15.59 2.28
C CYS A 49 -4.92 -16.63 2.84
N ARG A 50 -4.75 -17.91 2.45
CA ARG A 50 -5.58 -19.02 2.97
C ARG A 50 -5.43 -19.19 4.47
N ALA A 51 -4.20 -19.14 4.97
CA ALA A 51 -3.91 -19.26 6.40
C ALA A 51 -4.51 -18.11 7.22
N SER A 52 -4.58 -16.91 6.64
CA SER A 52 -5.09 -15.69 7.32
C SER A 52 -6.56 -15.40 7.04
N GLY A 53 -7.25 -16.20 6.22
CA GLY A 53 -8.64 -15.98 5.85
C GLY A 53 -8.86 -14.77 4.93
N ILE A 54 -7.82 -14.32 4.22
CA ILE A 54 -7.92 -13.24 3.25
C ILE A 54 -8.53 -13.75 1.95
N GLY A 55 -9.48 -13.01 1.41
CA GLY A 55 -10.16 -13.35 0.16
C GLY A 55 -9.17 -13.54 -0.99
N LEU A 56 -9.31 -14.65 -1.73
CA LEU A 56 -8.55 -14.93 -2.95
C LEU A 56 -9.49 -14.95 -4.15
N ARG A 57 -9.05 -14.31 -5.22
CA ARG A 57 -9.73 -14.32 -6.51
C ARG A 57 -8.74 -14.70 -7.59
N PHE A 58 -9.20 -15.46 -8.57
CA PHE A 58 -8.42 -15.83 -9.75
C PHE A 58 -9.06 -15.24 -10.98
N ALA A 59 -8.28 -14.69 -11.88
CA ALA A 59 -8.77 -14.07 -13.09
C ALA A 59 -7.75 -14.17 -14.23
N PRO A 60 -8.20 -14.10 -15.50
CA PRO A 60 -7.29 -14.00 -16.63
C PRO A 60 -6.35 -12.80 -16.51
N ARG A 61 -5.11 -12.97 -17.00
CA ARG A 61 -4.07 -11.93 -16.90
C ARG A 61 -4.53 -10.53 -17.35
N PRO A 62 -5.30 -10.34 -18.44
CA PRO A 62 -5.79 -9.01 -18.82
C PRO A 62 -6.70 -8.37 -17.79
N ALA A 63 -7.44 -9.15 -17.00
CA ALA A 63 -8.26 -8.64 -15.91
C ALA A 63 -7.39 -8.18 -14.73
N VAL A 64 -6.32 -8.92 -14.42
CA VAL A 64 -5.34 -8.55 -13.41
C VAL A 64 -4.60 -7.26 -13.81
N GLU A 65 -4.19 -7.13 -15.06
CA GLU A 65 -3.58 -5.90 -15.61
C GLU A 65 -4.49 -4.68 -15.46
N ARG A 66 -5.77 -4.86 -15.72
CA ARG A 66 -6.76 -3.78 -15.61
C ARG A 66 -6.92 -3.29 -14.18
N VAL A 67 -6.93 -4.20 -13.21
CA VAL A 67 -7.00 -3.87 -11.79
C VAL A 67 -5.70 -3.24 -11.31
N ALA A 68 -4.55 -3.78 -11.72
CA ALA A 68 -3.23 -3.25 -11.37
C ALA A 68 -2.95 -1.87 -11.98
N GLY A 69 -3.54 -1.57 -13.14
CA GLY A 69 -3.18 -0.40 -13.93
C GLY A 69 -1.74 -0.48 -14.50
N SER A 70 -1.16 -1.68 -14.57
CA SER A 70 0.23 -1.90 -14.98
C SER A 70 0.42 -3.33 -15.46
N THR A 71 1.30 -3.54 -16.44
CA THR A 71 1.73 -4.87 -16.89
C THR A 71 2.76 -5.53 -15.97
N GLN A 72 3.34 -4.76 -15.05
CA GLN A 72 4.41 -5.22 -14.14
C GLN A 72 3.89 -5.82 -12.83
N HIS A 73 2.67 -6.33 -12.83
CA HIS A 73 2.01 -6.86 -11.63
C HIS A 73 2.52 -8.24 -11.16
N GLN A 74 3.40 -8.88 -11.91
CA GLN A 74 3.98 -10.18 -11.57
C GLN A 74 2.91 -11.25 -11.21
N ASN A 75 1.75 -11.21 -11.88
CA ASN A 75 0.59 -12.09 -11.71
C ASN A 75 -0.13 -12.00 -10.35
N VAL A 76 0.14 -10.97 -9.54
CA VAL A 76 -0.50 -10.80 -8.24
C VAL A 76 -0.77 -9.34 -7.92
N VAL A 77 -1.97 -9.09 -7.38
CA VAL A 77 -2.46 -7.76 -6.97
C VAL A 77 -3.19 -7.91 -5.64
N ALA A 78 -2.94 -7.01 -4.71
CA ALA A 78 -3.72 -6.87 -3.49
C ALA A 78 -4.60 -5.61 -3.57
N VAL A 79 -5.87 -5.77 -3.24
CA VAL A 79 -6.81 -4.66 -3.08
C VAL A 79 -6.97 -4.43 -1.59
N CYS A 80 -6.63 -3.22 -1.16
CA CYS A 80 -6.50 -2.88 0.24
C CYS A 80 -7.49 -1.79 0.63
N THR A 81 -7.90 -1.80 1.88
CA THR A 81 -8.57 -0.66 2.50
C THR A 81 -7.62 0.54 2.46
N PRO A 82 -8.08 1.72 2.00
CA PRO A 82 -7.27 2.92 1.98
C PRO A 82 -6.68 3.21 3.37
N ARG A 83 -5.41 3.58 3.40
CA ARG A 83 -4.83 4.09 4.64
C ARG A 83 -5.38 5.48 4.90
N ALA A 84 -5.99 5.68 6.05
CA ALA A 84 -6.24 7.01 6.56
C ALA A 84 -4.90 7.64 6.95
N TYR A 85 -4.76 8.94 6.69
CA TYR A 85 -3.68 9.72 7.30
C TYR A 85 -4.00 9.91 8.78
N ASP A 86 -3.00 9.73 9.62
CA ASP A 86 -3.11 10.05 11.02
C ASP A 86 -3.14 11.57 11.22
N ASP A 87 -3.79 11.99 12.28
CA ASP A 87 -3.77 13.37 12.71
C ASP A 87 -2.44 13.71 13.39
N ILE A 88 -1.88 14.88 13.09
CA ILE A 88 -0.57 15.28 13.62
C ILE A 88 -0.58 15.37 15.15
N GLU A 89 -1.70 15.78 15.73
CA GLU A 89 -1.87 15.88 17.18
C GLU A 89 -1.75 14.49 17.83
N SER A 90 -2.30 13.44 17.19
CA SER A 90 -2.17 12.06 17.65
C SER A 90 -0.72 11.59 17.61
N LEU A 91 0.01 11.87 16.54
CA LEU A 91 1.44 11.53 16.42
C LEU A 91 2.29 12.23 17.50
N LEU A 92 1.97 13.49 17.82
CA LEU A 92 2.67 14.25 18.84
C LEU A 92 2.34 13.77 20.26
N ALA A 93 1.16 13.21 20.48
CA ALA A 93 0.73 12.73 21.80
C ALA A 93 1.33 11.36 22.15
N ASP A 94 1.63 10.53 21.14
CA ASP A 94 2.09 9.15 21.34
C ASP A 94 3.58 9.05 21.76
N SER A 95 4.36 10.11 21.63
CA SER A 95 5.79 10.11 21.97
C SER A 95 6.20 11.35 22.73
N ALA A 96 7.06 11.15 23.74
CA ALA A 96 7.63 12.25 24.50
C ALA A 96 8.63 13.11 23.69
N ARG A 97 9.21 12.55 22.64
CA ARG A 97 10.20 13.20 21.77
C ARG A 97 10.04 12.73 20.33
N PRO A 98 8.95 13.10 19.65
CA PRO A 98 8.69 12.63 18.30
C PRO A 98 9.71 13.21 17.32
N LEU A 99 10.30 12.35 16.51
CA LEU A 99 11.11 12.72 15.35
C LEU A 99 10.24 12.66 14.12
N LEU A 100 9.90 13.80 13.54
CA LEU A 100 9.04 13.90 12.37
C LEU A 100 9.82 14.50 11.19
N VAL A 101 9.52 14.02 10.00
CA VAL A 101 9.97 14.62 8.73
C VAL A 101 8.80 15.39 8.14
N VAL A 102 8.99 16.67 7.87
CA VAL A 102 8.01 17.52 7.20
C VAL A 102 8.47 17.75 5.77
N LEU A 103 7.64 17.38 4.82
CA LEU A 103 7.91 17.52 3.39
C LEU A 103 7.03 18.64 2.82
N ASP A 104 7.63 19.50 2.02
CA ASP A 104 6.92 20.52 1.25
C ASP A 104 7.30 20.41 -0.22
N GLY A 105 6.30 20.16 -1.09
CA GLY A 105 6.47 20.13 -2.53
C GLY A 105 7.14 18.88 -3.10
N VAL A 106 7.18 17.77 -2.38
CA VAL A 106 7.60 16.47 -2.96
C VAL A 106 6.43 15.88 -3.74
N GLU A 107 6.51 15.96 -5.05
CA GLU A 107 5.44 15.52 -5.96
C GLU A 107 5.70 14.16 -6.61
N ASP A 108 6.97 13.77 -6.76
CA ASP A 108 7.33 12.48 -7.36
C ASP A 108 7.19 11.32 -6.35
N PRO A 109 6.35 10.30 -6.67
CA PRO A 109 6.15 9.14 -5.80
C PRO A 109 7.44 8.34 -5.50
N ALA A 110 8.37 8.26 -6.43
CA ALA A 110 9.64 7.55 -6.22
C ALA A 110 10.52 8.27 -5.20
N ASN A 111 10.57 9.60 -5.26
CA ASN A 111 11.28 10.41 -4.29
C ASN A 111 10.63 10.31 -2.91
N LEU A 112 9.31 10.38 -2.82
CA LEU A 112 8.61 10.18 -1.57
C LEU A 112 8.93 8.80 -0.96
N GLY A 113 8.89 7.73 -1.76
CA GLY A 113 9.22 6.39 -1.30
C GLY A 113 10.65 6.27 -0.78
N ALA A 114 11.62 6.90 -1.44
CA ALA A 114 13.01 6.95 -0.98
C ALA A 114 13.16 7.67 0.36
N ILE A 115 12.48 8.81 0.52
CA ILE A 115 12.47 9.58 1.78
C ILE A 115 11.83 8.76 2.90
N VAL A 116 10.70 8.12 2.65
CA VAL A 116 10.01 7.27 3.63
C VAL A 116 10.94 6.16 4.14
N ARG A 117 11.62 5.44 3.25
CA ARG A 117 12.58 4.39 3.65
C ARG A 117 13.70 4.93 4.52
N THR A 118 14.26 6.07 4.16
CA THR A 118 15.34 6.72 4.92
C THR A 118 14.83 7.19 6.29
N ALA A 119 13.64 7.79 6.34
CA ALA A 119 13.03 8.25 7.58
C ALA A 119 12.77 7.10 8.56
N VAL A 120 12.22 5.97 8.06
CA VAL A 120 12.02 4.76 8.87
C VAL A 120 13.36 4.23 9.41
N ALA A 121 14.38 4.14 8.57
CA ALA A 121 15.71 3.70 8.97
C ALA A 121 16.35 4.63 10.00
N ALA A 122 16.04 5.93 9.97
CA ALA A 122 16.51 6.92 10.96
C ALA A 122 15.68 6.93 12.25
N GLY A 123 14.63 6.10 12.36
CA GLY A 123 13.77 6.04 13.53
C GLY A 123 12.72 7.16 13.61
N CYS A 124 12.36 7.76 12.48
CA CYS A 124 11.28 8.74 12.44
C CYS A 124 9.93 8.06 12.71
N GLU A 125 9.10 8.69 13.49
CA GLU A 125 7.78 8.20 13.88
C GLU A 125 6.70 8.59 12.89
N GLY A 126 6.92 9.63 12.11
CA GLY A 126 5.96 10.09 11.13
C GLY A 126 6.54 10.99 10.06
N ILE A 127 5.82 11.10 8.97
CA ILE A 127 6.11 12.01 7.86
C ILE A 127 4.87 12.87 7.63
N VAL A 128 5.05 14.17 7.68
CA VAL A 128 4.00 15.14 7.42
C VAL A 128 4.11 15.61 5.97
N ILE A 129 3.02 15.49 5.24
CA ILE A 129 2.92 15.95 3.85
C ILE A 129 1.75 16.93 3.70
N PRO A 130 1.83 17.90 2.76
CA PRO A 130 0.71 18.77 2.47
C PRO A 130 -0.50 17.98 1.96
N ALA A 131 -1.70 18.43 2.30
CA ALA A 131 -2.95 17.81 1.81
C ALA A 131 -3.16 18.00 0.29
N ARG A 132 -2.46 18.97 -0.29
CA ARG A 132 -2.54 19.30 -1.73
C ARG A 132 -1.13 19.45 -2.30
N ARG A 133 -0.98 19.15 -3.59
CA ARG A 133 0.30 19.28 -4.34
C ARG A 133 1.45 18.48 -3.70
N ALA A 134 1.15 17.28 -3.24
CA ALA A 134 2.14 16.34 -2.76
C ALA A 134 1.89 14.96 -3.33
N ALA A 135 2.95 14.17 -3.46
CA ALA A 135 2.81 12.75 -3.71
C ALA A 135 2.09 12.11 -2.52
N GLY A 136 1.01 11.41 -2.79
CA GLY A 136 0.34 10.58 -1.78
C GLY A 136 0.89 9.16 -1.77
N ILE A 137 0.42 8.37 -0.83
CA ILE A 137 0.72 6.93 -0.83
C ILE A 137 0.04 6.30 -2.03
N SER A 138 0.83 5.77 -2.94
CA SER A 138 0.40 5.15 -4.19
C SER A 138 1.06 3.78 -4.36
N PRO A 139 0.62 2.96 -5.32
CA PRO A 139 1.30 1.70 -5.63
C PRO A 139 2.79 1.87 -5.96
N ALA A 140 3.19 2.99 -6.56
CA ALA A 140 4.59 3.29 -6.83
C ALA A 140 5.39 3.54 -5.54
N VAL A 141 4.82 4.26 -4.58
CA VAL A 141 5.43 4.47 -3.24
C VAL A 141 5.50 3.16 -2.46
N ALA A 142 4.46 2.33 -2.50
CA ALA A 142 4.44 1.04 -1.82
C ALA A 142 5.50 0.06 -2.34
N ARG A 143 5.95 0.22 -3.59
CA ARG A 143 7.04 -0.57 -4.18
C ARG A 143 8.43 -0.01 -3.89
N ALA A 144 8.50 1.27 -3.65
CA ALA A 144 9.75 1.94 -3.33
C ALA A 144 10.32 1.51 -1.98
#